data_6523659ebcf7e16fe95db06a6e4b578e
#
_entry.id   6523659ebcf7e16fe95db06a6e4b578e
#
_cell.length_a   1.000
_cell.length_b   1.000
_cell.length_c   1.000
_cell.angle_alpha   90.00
_cell.angle_beta   90.00
_cell.angle_gamma   90.00
#
_symmetry.space_group_name_H-M   'P 1'
#
loop_
_entity.id
_entity.type
_entity.pdbx_description
1 polymer ?
#
loop_
_entity_poly.entity_id
_entity_poly.type
_entity_poly.pdbx_seq_one_letter_code
_entity_poly.pdbx_strand_id
1 'polypeptide(L)'
;MQAVIVVGDVDVDAVEGKIKSIFADIPAAVNPKAKEKIQFKEFTEPRVAVITDPETTSSSVEMVWESEARDEALNSTSAGLMMDLIESVVQSVMSERFDDITSKADAPYLYGSFGFGKLCEVIEGADANVALKEDNILGGFKAFVTELERMKRYGLAEAEVGRAKDKIIAVYEKAANSAETRKNSEFVNPLINNFFGNYAYMEPATKLELVKAILAQLNAQVMNQVLAQAFTGENSLVIIYSGPEKEGIATPTAEQLLQVVEDVKKSEIEAPAEEKASEPLMDPSSLVGAKVKKTKTTLYGATEWTLSNGVKVVVLPTDSVSYTHLTLPTK
;
A
#
# COMPACT_ATOMS: atom_id res chain seq x y z
N MET A 1 15.60 17.69 -15.92
CA MET A 1 16.33 16.47 -16.33
C MET A 1 15.35 15.62 -17.12
N GLN A 2 15.79 14.95 -18.19
CA GLN A 2 14.94 14.07 -19.01
C GLN A 2 15.66 12.73 -19.18
N ALA A 3 14.91 11.64 -19.20
CA ALA A 3 15.41 10.30 -19.48
C ALA A 3 14.59 9.67 -20.61
N VAL A 4 15.22 8.83 -21.40
CA VAL A 4 14.54 7.96 -22.37
C VAL A 4 14.72 6.52 -21.87
N ILE A 5 13.60 5.88 -21.56
CA ILE A 5 13.56 4.50 -21.08
C ILE A 5 12.81 3.67 -22.12
N VAL A 6 13.48 2.66 -22.67
CA VAL A 6 12.90 1.75 -23.66
C VAL A 6 12.94 0.33 -23.09
N VAL A 7 11.80 -0.32 -23.06
CA VAL A 7 11.67 -1.69 -22.56
C VAL A 7 10.91 -2.51 -23.58
N GLY A 8 11.46 -3.65 -24.00
CA GLY A 8 10.83 -4.54 -24.99
C GLY A 8 11.82 -5.52 -25.59
N ASP A 9 11.35 -6.29 -26.54
CA ASP A 9 12.18 -7.14 -27.40
C ASP A 9 12.84 -6.26 -28.47
N VAL A 10 13.96 -5.64 -28.12
CA VAL A 10 14.66 -4.65 -28.94
C VAL A 10 16.15 -4.95 -29.01
N ASP A 11 16.76 -4.63 -30.13
CA ASP A 11 18.24 -4.57 -30.27
C ASP A 11 18.70 -3.30 -29.53
N VAL A 12 19.42 -3.49 -28.43
CA VAL A 12 19.88 -2.40 -27.55
C VAL A 12 20.82 -1.44 -28.29
N ASP A 13 21.77 -1.95 -29.09
CA ASP A 13 22.73 -1.12 -29.80
C ASP A 13 22.03 -0.28 -30.89
N ALA A 14 21.06 -0.89 -31.61
CA ALA A 14 20.29 -0.18 -32.61
C ALA A 14 19.44 0.92 -32.02
N VAL A 15 18.78 0.67 -30.84
CA VAL A 15 17.98 1.65 -30.14
C VAL A 15 18.85 2.76 -29.57
N GLU A 16 19.99 2.43 -28.95
CA GLU A 16 20.93 3.43 -28.45
C GLU A 16 21.42 4.34 -29.59
N GLY A 17 21.79 3.75 -30.74
CA GLY A 17 22.17 4.50 -31.93
C GLY A 17 21.09 5.46 -32.42
N LYS A 18 19.81 5.03 -32.44
CA LYS A 18 18.67 5.87 -32.77
C LYS A 18 18.48 7.01 -31.79
N ILE A 19 18.52 6.73 -30.48
CA ILE A 19 18.40 7.76 -29.44
C ILE A 19 19.51 8.80 -29.61
N LYS A 20 20.75 8.39 -29.75
CA LYS A 20 21.89 9.29 -29.98
C LYS A 20 21.68 10.15 -31.23
N SER A 21 21.23 9.56 -32.33
CA SER A 21 20.97 10.28 -33.58
C SER A 21 19.80 11.29 -33.45
N ILE A 22 18.68 10.90 -32.85
CA ILE A 22 17.50 11.76 -32.71
C ILE A 22 17.80 12.97 -31.79
N PHE A 23 18.58 12.78 -30.76
CA PHE A 23 18.89 13.82 -29.78
C PHE A 23 20.26 14.52 -30.02
N ALA A 24 20.96 14.17 -31.12
CA ALA A 24 22.29 14.72 -31.46
C ALA A 24 22.31 16.25 -31.56
N ASP A 25 21.23 16.85 -32.05
CA ASP A 25 21.10 18.29 -32.26
C ASP A 25 20.77 19.09 -30.98
N ILE A 26 20.51 18.39 -29.86
CA ILE A 26 20.29 19.07 -28.58
C ILE A 26 21.66 19.44 -27.98
N PRO A 27 22.00 20.75 -27.93
CA PRO A 27 23.30 21.16 -27.40
C PRO A 27 23.38 20.85 -25.90
N ALA A 28 24.57 20.45 -25.46
CA ALA A 28 24.84 20.37 -24.04
C ALA A 28 24.65 21.75 -23.40
N ALA A 29 23.97 21.77 -22.24
CA ALA A 29 23.74 23.02 -21.54
C ALA A 29 25.07 23.64 -21.11
N VAL A 30 25.33 24.87 -21.54
CA VAL A 30 26.50 25.67 -21.12
C VAL A 30 26.10 26.44 -19.87
N ASN A 31 26.75 26.18 -18.75
CA ASN A 31 26.45 26.78 -17.44
C ASN A 31 24.97 26.58 -17.05
N PRO A 32 24.49 25.35 -16.89
CA PRO A 32 23.09 25.12 -16.52
C PRO A 32 22.80 25.85 -15.21
N LYS A 33 21.64 26.53 -15.15
CA LYS A 33 21.16 27.13 -13.90
C LYS A 33 21.05 26.02 -12.85
N ALA A 34 21.67 26.24 -11.69
CA ALA A 34 21.53 25.31 -10.57
C ALA A 34 20.02 25.20 -10.21
N LYS A 35 19.56 23.97 -9.99
CA LYS A 35 18.20 23.76 -9.50
C LYS A 35 18.10 24.34 -8.10
N GLU A 36 17.24 25.32 -7.93
CA GLU A 36 16.97 25.92 -6.63
C GLU A 36 16.25 24.87 -5.76
N LYS A 37 16.86 24.48 -4.66
CA LYS A 37 16.21 23.58 -3.68
C LYS A 37 15.31 24.42 -2.80
N ILE A 38 14.00 24.21 -2.92
CA ILE A 38 13.03 24.72 -1.97
C ILE A 38 13.27 24.00 -0.65
N GLN A 39 13.28 24.74 0.46
CA GLN A 39 13.41 24.14 1.79
C GLN A 39 12.03 23.88 2.36
N PHE A 40 11.86 22.74 3.00
CA PHE A 40 10.68 22.44 3.82
C PHE A 40 10.61 23.47 4.97
N LYS A 41 9.41 23.97 5.23
CA LYS A 41 9.13 24.82 6.39
C LYS A 41 8.03 24.17 7.21
N GLU A 42 8.34 23.94 8.48
CA GLU A 42 7.31 23.56 9.43
C GLU A 42 6.29 24.69 9.59
N PHE A 43 5.03 24.30 9.72
CA PHE A 43 3.95 25.24 10.00
C PHE A 43 3.80 25.40 11.50
N THR A 44 3.29 26.56 11.91
CA THR A 44 3.08 26.89 13.32
C THR A 44 1.72 26.41 13.85
N GLU A 45 0.81 26.02 12.94
CA GLU A 45 -0.54 25.58 13.26
C GLU A 45 -1.07 24.65 12.14
N PRO A 46 -2.01 23.73 12.46
CA PRO A 46 -2.68 22.91 11.46
C PRO A 46 -3.42 23.75 10.41
N ARG A 47 -3.46 23.25 9.18
CA ARG A 47 -4.15 23.89 8.06
C ARG A 47 -5.38 23.10 7.66
N VAL A 48 -6.46 23.77 7.34
CA VAL A 48 -7.69 23.13 6.88
C VAL A 48 -8.20 23.77 5.61
N ALA A 49 -8.56 22.96 4.63
CA ALA A 49 -9.28 23.36 3.43
C ALA A 49 -10.62 22.63 3.34
N VAL A 50 -11.65 23.35 2.94
CA VAL A 50 -12.97 22.81 2.67
C VAL A 50 -13.29 23.11 1.21
N ILE A 51 -13.42 22.08 0.40
CA ILE A 51 -13.61 22.15 -1.05
C ILE A 51 -14.94 21.49 -1.38
N THR A 52 -15.79 22.19 -2.11
CA THR A 52 -17.04 21.63 -2.62
C THR A 52 -17.14 21.81 -4.12
N ASP A 53 -17.78 20.87 -4.78
CA ASP A 53 -17.97 20.89 -6.23
C ASP A 53 -19.30 20.22 -6.59
N PRO A 54 -20.13 20.83 -7.48
CA PRO A 54 -21.40 20.24 -7.88
C PRO A 54 -21.29 18.89 -8.62
N GLU A 55 -20.13 18.59 -9.23
CA GLU A 55 -19.88 17.33 -9.93
C GLU A 55 -19.34 16.23 -9.01
N THR A 56 -18.90 16.58 -7.82
CA THR A 56 -18.44 15.60 -6.82
C THR A 56 -19.62 14.76 -6.30
N THR A 57 -19.43 13.45 -6.26
CA THR A 57 -20.48 12.48 -5.88
C THR A 57 -20.32 11.87 -4.51
N SER A 58 -19.23 12.17 -3.80
CA SER A 58 -18.91 11.58 -2.49
C SER A 58 -18.21 12.58 -1.59
N SER A 59 -18.39 12.42 -0.29
CA SER A 59 -17.69 13.20 0.74
C SER A 59 -16.47 12.46 1.25
N SER A 60 -15.33 13.12 1.33
CA SER A 60 -14.10 12.56 1.89
C SER A 60 -13.34 13.58 2.72
N VAL A 61 -12.52 13.09 3.64
CA VAL A 61 -11.52 13.90 4.35
C VAL A 61 -10.16 13.24 4.16
N GLU A 62 -9.21 14.02 3.72
CA GLU A 62 -7.78 13.67 3.68
C GLU A 62 -7.06 14.39 4.82
N MET A 63 -6.21 13.68 5.52
CA MET A 63 -5.31 14.20 6.55
C MET A 63 -3.88 13.89 6.14
N VAL A 64 -3.00 14.89 6.15
CA VAL A 64 -1.59 14.73 5.81
C VAL A 64 -0.74 15.33 6.91
N TRP A 65 0.21 14.56 7.42
CA TRP A 65 1.25 15.03 8.34
C TRP A 65 2.53 15.23 7.53
N GLU A 66 2.79 16.47 7.14
CA GLU A 66 3.93 16.81 6.30
C GLU A 66 5.24 16.79 7.08
N SER A 67 6.28 16.25 6.49
CA SER A 67 7.66 16.25 6.98
C SER A 67 8.64 16.55 5.84
N GLU A 68 9.87 16.89 6.17
CA GLU A 68 10.92 17.02 5.17
C GLU A 68 11.20 15.65 4.52
N ALA A 69 11.23 15.62 3.19
CA ALA A 69 11.51 14.40 2.45
C ALA A 69 12.91 13.87 2.78
N ARG A 70 13.00 12.58 2.99
CA ARG A 70 14.28 11.89 3.24
C ARG A 70 15.26 12.08 2.10
N ASP A 71 16.55 12.02 2.40
CA ASP A 71 17.61 12.09 1.40
C ASP A 71 17.48 10.92 0.40
N GLU A 72 17.42 11.23 -0.87
CA GLU A 72 17.31 10.22 -1.95
C GLU A 72 18.51 9.27 -1.97
N ALA A 73 19.66 9.63 -1.39
CA ALA A 73 20.79 8.74 -1.22
C ALA A 73 20.45 7.49 -0.38
N LEU A 74 19.47 7.57 0.50
CA LEU A 74 19.01 6.44 1.32
C LEU A 74 18.24 5.40 0.50
N ASN A 75 17.56 5.78 -0.58
CA ASN A 75 16.69 4.90 -1.35
C ASN A 75 17.41 3.71 -1.99
N SER A 76 18.72 3.82 -2.23
CA SER A 76 19.56 2.73 -2.75
C SER A 76 20.24 1.89 -1.66
N THR A 77 19.90 2.12 -0.40
CA THR A 77 20.51 1.43 0.75
C THR A 77 19.57 0.43 1.41
N SER A 78 20.12 -0.48 2.20
CA SER A 78 19.32 -1.38 3.04
C SER A 78 18.53 -0.63 4.11
N ALA A 79 19.01 0.52 4.58
CA ALA A 79 18.29 1.37 5.52
C ALA A 79 17.04 1.98 4.87
N GLY A 80 17.13 2.48 3.64
CA GLY A 80 15.97 2.96 2.89
C GLY A 80 14.94 1.85 2.66
N LEU A 81 15.38 0.66 2.21
CA LEU A 81 14.48 -0.47 2.05
C LEU A 81 13.83 -0.88 3.39
N MET A 82 14.55 -0.80 4.51
CA MET A 82 13.98 -1.08 5.83
C MET A 82 12.88 -0.07 6.19
N MET A 83 13.08 1.22 5.90
CA MET A 83 12.04 2.25 6.09
C MET A 83 10.81 1.96 5.23
N ASP A 84 10.98 1.67 3.93
CA ASP A 84 9.87 1.31 3.03
C ASP A 84 9.09 0.07 3.52
N LEU A 85 9.78 -0.91 4.11
CA LEU A 85 9.14 -2.11 4.68
C LEU A 85 8.40 -1.80 5.98
N ILE A 86 8.93 -0.94 6.84
CA ILE A 86 8.24 -0.46 8.04
C ILE A 86 6.93 0.25 7.63
N GLU A 87 7.00 1.19 6.71
CA GLU A 87 5.85 1.90 6.16
C GLU A 87 4.81 0.93 5.59
N SER A 88 5.26 -0.07 4.82
CA SER A 88 4.39 -1.10 4.24
C SER A 88 3.71 -1.97 5.30
N VAL A 89 4.39 -2.33 6.39
CA VAL A 89 3.79 -3.08 7.50
C VAL A 89 2.73 -2.25 8.20
N VAL A 90 3.03 -1.00 8.54
CA VAL A 90 2.07 -0.08 9.18
C VAL A 90 0.83 0.09 8.30
N GLN A 91 1.02 0.35 7.01
CA GLN A 91 -0.06 0.48 6.04
C GLN A 91 -0.93 -0.79 5.97
N SER A 92 -0.29 -1.97 5.93
CA SER A 92 -1.01 -3.25 5.88
C SER A 92 -1.86 -3.49 7.14
N VAL A 93 -1.34 -3.16 8.32
CA VAL A 93 -2.09 -3.28 9.59
C VAL A 93 -3.26 -2.30 9.62
N MET A 94 -3.03 -1.05 9.25
CA MET A 94 -4.10 -0.04 9.26
C MET A 94 -5.19 -0.34 8.23
N SER A 95 -4.82 -0.85 7.06
CA SER A 95 -5.79 -1.34 6.06
C SER A 95 -6.69 -2.42 6.66
N GLU A 96 -6.12 -3.40 7.37
CA GLU A 96 -6.88 -4.48 8.01
C GLU A 96 -7.84 -3.94 9.08
N ARG A 97 -7.39 -3.00 9.93
CA ARG A 97 -8.24 -2.35 10.95
C ARG A 97 -9.41 -1.58 10.33
N PHE A 98 -9.16 -0.84 9.25
CA PHE A 98 -10.22 -0.11 8.56
C PHE A 98 -11.19 -1.04 7.84
N ASP A 99 -10.70 -2.13 7.23
CA ASP A 99 -11.53 -3.15 6.60
C ASP A 99 -12.45 -3.83 7.63
N ASP A 100 -11.94 -4.13 8.83
CA ASP A 100 -12.71 -4.69 9.93
C ASP A 100 -13.83 -3.75 10.40
N ILE A 101 -13.58 -2.44 10.39
CA ILE A 101 -14.59 -1.44 10.75
C ILE A 101 -15.63 -1.33 9.64
N THR A 102 -15.20 -1.23 8.38
CA THR A 102 -16.09 -0.98 7.23
C THR A 102 -16.87 -2.21 6.79
N SER A 103 -16.45 -3.41 7.18
CA SER A 103 -17.18 -4.66 6.93
C SER A 103 -18.43 -4.84 7.78
N LYS A 104 -18.60 -4.04 8.84
CA LYS A 104 -19.75 -4.12 9.75
C LYS A 104 -20.99 -3.43 9.14
N ALA A 105 -22.17 -3.95 9.46
CA ALA A 105 -23.42 -3.41 8.93
C ALA A 105 -23.69 -1.94 9.37
N ASP A 106 -23.19 -1.57 10.55
CA ASP A 106 -23.29 -0.24 11.15
C ASP A 106 -21.99 0.59 11.00
N ALA A 107 -21.14 0.24 10.05
CA ALA A 107 -19.89 0.94 9.79
C ALA A 107 -20.09 2.47 9.77
N PRO A 108 -19.26 3.25 10.48
CA PRO A 108 -19.47 4.70 10.61
C PRO A 108 -19.05 5.47 9.34
N TYR A 109 -18.23 4.89 8.48
CA TYR A 109 -17.76 5.44 7.21
C TYR A 109 -17.71 4.34 6.14
N LEU A 110 -17.46 4.72 4.89
CA LEU A 110 -17.50 3.81 3.75
C LEU A 110 -16.15 3.14 3.47
N TYR A 111 -15.07 3.87 3.65
CA TYR A 111 -13.70 3.42 3.37
C TYR A 111 -12.73 4.23 4.22
N GLY A 112 -11.63 3.62 4.63
CA GLY A 112 -10.52 4.27 5.29
C GLY A 112 -9.18 3.77 4.76
N SER A 113 -8.19 4.65 4.68
CA SER A 113 -6.81 4.29 4.34
C SER A 113 -5.83 5.10 5.17
N PHE A 114 -4.65 4.53 5.34
CA PHE A 114 -3.49 5.17 5.94
C PHE A 114 -2.24 4.73 5.20
N GLY A 115 -1.33 5.64 4.97
CA GLY A 115 -0.10 5.34 4.26
C GLY A 115 1.00 6.35 4.52
N PHE A 116 2.08 6.18 3.79
CA PHE A 116 3.21 7.11 3.74
C PHE A 116 3.51 7.38 2.28
N GLY A 117 3.90 8.61 1.97
CA GLY A 117 4.20 8.97 0.61
C GLY A 117 5.01 10.24 0.47
N LYS A 118 5.65 10.36 -0.69
CA LYS A 118 6.32 11.57 -1.11
C LYS A 118 5.34 12.43 -1.88
N LEU A 119 4.96 13.58 -1.32
CA LEU A 119 4.02 14.51 -1.93
C LEU A 119 4.69 15.34 -3.03
N CYS A 120 5.94 15.75 -2.78
CA CYS A 120 6.77 16.45 -3.77
C CYS A 120 8.25 16.24 -3.45
N GLU A 121 9.15 16.90 -4.18
CA GLU A 121 10.60 16.68 -4.03
C GLU A 121 11.11 16.90 -2.60
N VAL A 122 10.50 17.82 -1.86
CA VAL A 122 10.97 18.25 -0.53
C VAL A 122 10.03 17.89 0.60
N ILE A 123 8.86 17.31 0.30
CA ILE A 123 7.85 16.96 1.29
C ILE A 123 7.47 15.48 1.14
N GLU A 124 7.59 14.75 2.22
CA GLU A 124 6.99 13.44 2.43
C GLU A 124 6.13 13.46 3.69
N GLY A 125 5.41 12.40 3.96
CA GLY A 125 4.66 12.34 5.19
C GLY A 125 3.73 11.14 5.28
N ALA A 126 3.04 11.07 6.41
CA ALA A 126 1.93 10.15 6.58
C ALA A 126 0.65 10.78 6.01
N ASP A 127 -0.13 10.00 5.31
CA ASP A 127 -1.44 10.39 4.80
C ASP A 127 -2.53 9.44 5.29
N ALA A 128 -3.70 9.97 5.52
CA ALA A 128 -4.88 9.19 5.88
C ALA A 128 -6.10 9.74 5.14
N ASN A 129 -6.90 8.87 4.54
CA ASN A 129 -8.08 9.26 3.80
C ASN A 129 -9.30 8.47 4.26
N VAL A 130 -10.44 9.14 4.37
CA VAL A 130 -11.72 8.52 4.72
C VAL A 130 -12.82 8.97 3.75
N ALA A 131 -13.55 8.00 3.20
CA ALA A 131 -14.78 8.25 2.46
C ALA A 131 -15.97 8.16 3.43
N LEU A 132 -16.76 9.22 3.48
CA LEU A 132 -17.77 9.45 4.50
C LEU A 132 -19.18 9.17 3.98
N LYS A 133 -20.09 8.83 4.89
CA LYS A 133 -21.51 8.76 4.62
C LYS A 133 -22.09 10.17 4.65
N GLU A 134 -22.92 10.53 3.66
CA GLU A 134 -23.49 11.87 3.52
C GLU A 134 -24.41 12.28 4.68
N ASP A 135 -25.01 11.31 5.35
CA ASP A 135 -25.91 11.51 6.49
C ASP A 135 -25.20 11.71 7.82
N ASN A 136 -23.90 11.43 7.91
CA ASN A 136 -23.14 11.54 9.17
C ASN A 136 -21.64 11.85 8.95
N ILE A 137 -21.34 12.96 8.26
CA ILE A 137 -19.97 13.33 7.88
C ILE A 137 -19.06 13.49 9.12
N LEU A 138 -19.44 14.31 10.09
CA LEU A 138 -18.60 14.55 11.28
C LEU A 138 -18.50 13.33 12.20
N GLY A 139 -19.54 12.53 12.31
CA GLY A 139 -19.51 11.28 13.10
C GLY A 139 -18.60 10.22 12.46
N GLY A 140 -18.67 10.06 11.15
CA GLY A 140 -17.77 9.18 10.41
C GLY A 140 -16.32 9.63 10.50
N PHE A 141 -16.07 10.92 10.35
CA PHE A 141 -14.72 11.49 10.51
C PHE A 141 -14.18 11.31 11.94
N LYS A 142 -15.03 11.53 12.96
CA LYS A 142 -14.65 11.28 14.36
C LYS A 142 -14.26 9.83 14.60
N ALA A 143 -15.02 8.87 14.09
CA ALA A 143 -14.71 7.45 14.22
C ALA A 143 -13.39 7.09 13.55
N PHE A 144 -13.12 7.64 12.37
CA PHE A 144 -11.87 7.46 11.65
C PHE A 144 -10.66 8.04 12.42
N VAL A 145 -10.74 9.28 12.88
CA VAL A 145 -9.69 9.92 13.69
C VAL A 145 -9.46 9.17 15.00
N THR A 146 -10.51 8.57 15.58
CA THR A 146 -10.39 7.76 16.80
C THR A 146 -9.50 6.52 16.54
N GLU A 147 -9.59 5.88 15.37
CA GLU A 147 -8.75 4.73 15.05
C GLU A 147 -7.30 5.15 14.80
N LEU A 148 -7.08 6.29 14.14
CA LEU A 148 -5.74 6.86 13.97
C LEU A 148 -5.11 7.21 15.33
N GLU A 149 -5.87 7.81 16.23
CA GLU A 149 -5.40 8.15 17.56
C GLU A 149 -5.17 6.92 18.42
N ARG A 150 -5.98 5.84 18.25
CA ARG A 150 -5.73 4.53 18.88
C ARG A 150 -4.40 3.95 18.44
N MET A 151 -4.09 3.99 17.14
CA MET A 151 -2.80 3.58 16.61
C MET A 151 -1.65 4.39 17.24
N LYS A 152 -1.79 5.71 17.35
CA LYS A 152 -0.76 6.57 17.96
C LYS A 152 -0.50 6.23 19.42
N ARG A 153 -1.55 5.98 20.22
CA ARG A 153 -1.44 5.74 21.66
C ARG A 153 -0.95 4.34 21.99
N TYR A 154 -1.44 3.35 21.28
CA TYR A 154 -1.23 1.94 21.63
C TYR A 154 -0.32 1.20 20.65
N GLY A 155 -0.07 1.79 19.49
CA GLY A 155 0.76 1.18 18.46
C GLY A 155 0.09 0.00 17.76
N LEU A 156 0.92 -0.88 17.24
CA LEU A 156 0.56 -2.12 16.56
C LEU A 156 0.84 -3.30 17.48
N ALA A 157 -0.02 -4.33 17.45
CA ALA A 157 0.21 -5.56 18.18
C ALA A 157 1.13 -6.53 17.40
N GLU A 158 1.85 -7.40 18.12
CA GLU A 158 2.78 -8.35 17.48
C GLU A 158 2.09 -9.29 16.47
N ALA A 159 0.85 -9.71 16.78
CA ALA A 159 0.07 -10.55 15.87
C ALA A 159 -0.28 -9.83 14.57
N GLU A 160 -0.65 -8.54 14.63
CA GLU A 160 -0.92 -7.71 13.44
C GLU A 160 0.35 -7.54 12.58
N VAL A 161 1.47 -7.22 13.23
CA VAL A 161 2.77 -7.10 12.55
C VAL A 161 3.17 -8.42 11.89
N GLY A 162 2.96 -9.56 12.57
CA GLY A 162 3.22 -10.88 12.02
C GLY A 162 2.43 -11.15 10.73
N ARG A 163 1.12 -10.94 10.76
CA ARG A 163 0.26 -11.11 9.58
C ARG A 163 0.65 -10.18 8.43
N ALA A 164 0.94 -8.92 8.73
CA ALA A 164 1.37 -7.96 7.71
C ALA A 164 2.69 -8.38 7.05
N LYS A 165 3.66 -8.86 7.84
CA LYS A 165 4.93 -9.39 7.32
C LYS A 165 4.70 -10.59 6.39
N ASP A 166 3.84 -11.53 6.77
CA ASP A 166 3.50 -12.70 5.94
C ASP A 166 2.87 -12.28 4.61
N LYS A 167 1.94 -11.31 4.63
CA LYS A 167 1.34 -10.73 3.41
C LYS A 167 2.40 -10.10 2.50
N ILE A 168 3.31 -9.31 3.07
CA ILE A 168 4.38 -8.66 2.32
C ILE A 168 5.32 -9.69 1.71
N ILE A 169 5.76 -10.70 2.48
CA ILE A 169 6.62 -11.78 1.98
C ILE A 169 5.94 -12.50 0.81
N ALA A 170 4.65 -12.83 0.92
CA ALA A 170 3.91 -13.49 -0.15
C ALA A 170 3.88 -12.69 -1.47
N VAL A 171 3.81 -11.35 -1.40
CA VAL A 171 3.90 -10.46 -2.57
C VAL A 171 5.27 -10.58 -3.24
N TYR A 172 6.34 -10.54 -2.46
CA TYR A 172 7.71 -10.67 -3.01
C TYR A 172 8.01 -12.09 -3.51
N GLU A 173 7.48 -13.13 -2.87
CA GLU A 173 7.56 -14.51 -3.35
C GLU A 173 6.86 -14.67 -4.70
N LYS A 174 5.66 -14.11 -4.84
CA LYS A 174 4.94 -14.10 -6.11
C LYS A 174 5.76 -13.39 -7.20
N ALA A 175 6.35 -12.23 -6.90
CA ALA A 175 7.18 -11.50 -7.84
C ALA A 175 8.44 -12.29 -8.25
N ALA A 176 9.10 -12.98 -7.31
CA ALA A 176 10.25 -13.83 -7.59
C ALA A 176 9.88 -15.04 -8.45
N ASN A 177 8.76 -15.71 -8.15
CA ASN A 177 8.29 -16.87 -8.88
C ASN A 177 7.83 -16.55 -10.31
N SER A 178 7.36 -15.31 -10.56
CA SER A 178 6.92 -14.85 -11.88
C SER A 178 7.98 -14.06 -12.65
N ALA A 179 9.24 -14.05 -12.18
CA ALA A 179 10.29 -13.20 -12.73
C ALA A 179 10.54 -13.41 -14.24
N GLU A 180 10.47 -14.66 -14.71
CA GLU A 180 10.69 -14.99 -16.12
C GLU A 180 9.48 -14.67 -17.02
N THR A 181 8.29 -14.48 -16.44
CA THR A 181 7.05 -14.21 -17.17
C THR A 181 6.58 -12.77 -17.02
N ARG A 182 7.43 -11.88 -16.47
CA ARG A 182 7.13 -10.45 -16.31
C ARG A 182 6.83 -9.79 -17.66
N LYS A 183 5.83 -8.93 -17.68
CA LYS A 183 5.53 -8.09 -18.85
C LYS A 183 6.53 -6.93 -18.94
N ASN A 184 6.79 -6.46 -20.16
CA ASN A 184 7.68 -5.30 -20.38
C ASN A 184 7.27 -4.07 -19.55
N SER A 185 5.96 -3.83 -19.37
CA SER A 185 5.45 -2.73 -18.55
C SER A 185 5.89 -2.78 -17.08
N GLU A 186 6.19 -3.96 -16.54
CA GLU A 186 6.60 -4.12 -15.14
C GLU A 186 8.04 -3.67 -14.88
N PHE A 187 8.85 -3.49 -15.93
CA PHE A 187 10.22 -2.96 -15.83
C PHE A 187 10.26 -1.42 -15.86
N VAL A 188 9.22 -0.76 -16.38
CA VAL A 188 9.24 0.70 -16.64
C VAL A 188 9.33 1.48 -15.33
N ASN A 189 8.42 1.25 -14.38
CA ASN A 189 8.39 1.98 -13.12
C ASN A 189 9.65 1.77 -12.25
N PRO A 190 10.19 0.54 -12.09
CA PRO A 190 11.46 0.36 -11.40
C PRO A 190 12.62 1.14 -12.01
N LEU A 191 12.70 1.24 -13.36
CA LEU A 191 13.74 2.02 -14.04
C LEU A 191 13.53 3.53 -13.87
N ILE A 192 12.27 4.01 -13.88
CA ILE A 192 11.94 5.41 -13.58
C ILE A 192 12.35 5.75 -12.14
N ASN A 193 11.99 4.92 -11.19
CA ASN A 193 12.32 5.12 -9.78
C ASN A 193 13.84 5.06 -9.52
N ASN A 194 14.55 4.18 -10.23
CA ASN A 194 16.01 4.14 -10.17
C ASN A 194 16.63 5.44 -10.68
N PHE A 195 16.17 5.94 -11.85
CA PHE A 195 16.74 7.14 -12.46
C PHE A 195 16.43 8.44 -11.73
N PHE A 196 15.17 8.63 -11.30
CA PHE A 196 14.72 9.87 -10.68
C PHE A 196 14.79 9.88 -9.15
N GLY A 197 14.62 8.73 -8.52
CA GLY A 197 14.53 8.59 -7.06
C GLY A 197 15.69 7.83 -6.42
N ASN A 198 16.70 7.45 -7.20
CA ASN A 198 17.87 6.69 -6.73
C ASN A 198 17.51 5.35 -6.05
N TYR A 199 16.37 4.75 -6.39
CA TYR A 199 16.02 3.43 -5.85
C TYR A 199 16.90 2.33 -6.47
N ALA A 200 17.36 1.38 -5.66
CA ALA A 200 18.13 0.27 -6.17
C ALA A 200 17.28 -0.63 -7.07
N TYR A 201 17.74 -0.86 -8.30
CA TYR A 201 17.17 -1.90 -9.16
C TYR A 201 17.78 -3.25 -8.77
N MET A 202 16.92 -4.19 -8.38
CA MET A 202 17.33 -5.53 -7.95
C MET A 202 16.51 -6.61 -8.65
N GLU A 203 17.13 -7.75 -8.92
CA GLU A 203 16.40 -8.93 -9.35
C GLU A 203 15.45 -9.41 -8.27
N PRO A 204 14.23 -9.85 -8.62
CA PRO A 204 13.19 -10.19 -7.65
C PRO A 204 13.58 -11.24 -6.61
N ALA A 205 14.37 -12.25 -7.01
CA ALA A 205 14.86 -13.25 -6.06
C ALA A 205 15.82 -12.66 -5.03
N THR A 206 16.77 -11.81 -5.46
CA THR A 206 17.69 -11.11 -4.56
C THR A 206 16.94 -10.17 -3.62
N LYS A 207 15.95 -9.45 -4.15
CA LYS A 207 15.12 -8.54 -3.36
C LYS A 207 14.30 -9.31 -2.31
N LEU A 208 13.74 -10.47 -2.65
CA LEU A 208 13.01 -11.33 -1.72
C LEU A 208 13.87 -11.76 -0.52
N GLU A 209 15.10 -12.22 -0.77
CA GLU A 209 16.00 -12.64 0.31
C GLU A 209 16.35 -11.46 1.24
N LEU A 210 16.60 -10.28 0.69
CA LEU A 210 16.87 -9.09 1.48
C LEU A 210 15.64 -8.66 2.30
N VAL A 211 14.46 -8.68 1.69
CA VAL A 211 13.19 -8.37 2.36
C VAL A 211 12.93 -9.33 3.51
N LYS A 212 13.10 -10.65 3.31
CA LYS A 212 12.96 -11.65 4.39
C LYS A 212 13.94 -11.38 5.54
N ALA A 213 15.20 -11.07 5.22
CA ALA A 213 16.21 -10.79 6.22
C ALA A 213 15.90 -9.54 7.04
N ILE A 214 15.40 -8.47 6.42
CA ILE A 214 15.01 -7.24 7.10
C ILE A 214 13.75 -7.48 7.95
N LEU A 215 12.69 -8.06 7.38
CA LEU A 215 11.44 -8.31 8.10
C LEU A 215 11.63 -9.24 9.31
N ALA A 216 12.59 -10.16 9.26
CA ALA A 216 12.92 -11.02 10.40
C ALA A 216 13.42 -10.22 11.63
N GLN A 217 14.00 -9.04 11.42
CA GLN A 217 14.52 -8.17 12.48
C GLN A 217 13.47 -7.20 13.02
N LEU A 218 12.34 -7.02 12.31
CA LEU A 218 11.29 -6.10 12.70
C LEU A 218 10.25 -6.79 13.58
N ASN A 219 9.89 -6.15 14.68
CA ASN A 219 8.82 -6.56 15.60
C ASN A 219 7.96 -5.35 15.97
N ALA A 220 6.86 -5.55 16.69
CA ALA A 220 5.97 -4.46 17.09
C ALA A 220 6.67 -3.36 17.86
N GLN A 221 7.64 -3.68 18.72
CA GLN A 221 8.38 -2.67 19.49
C GLN A 221 9.15 -1.70 18.58
N VAL A 222 9.88 -2.23 17.61
CA VAL A 222 10.62 -1.41 16.61
C VAL A 222 9.66 -0.58 15.78
N MET A 223 8.55 -1.19 15.31
CA MET A 223 7.51 -0.50 14.54
C MET A 223 6.93 0.67 15.31
N ASN A 224 6.56 0.44 16.56
CA ASN A 224 5.93 1.45 17.42
C ASN A 224 6.88 2.62 17.76
N GLN A 225 8.18 2.36 17.86
CA GLN A 225 9.17 3.42 18.02
C GLN A 225 9.25 4.34 16.78
N VAL A 226 9.25 3.75 15.58
CA VAL A 226 9.25 4.53 14.33
C VAL A 226 7.92 5.27 14.16
N LEU A 227 6.81 4.61 14.45
CA LEU A 227 5.48 5.21 14.36
C LEU A 227 5.34 6.44 15.27
N ALA A 228 5.85 6.38 16.48
CA ALA A 228 5.83 7.50 17.41
C ALA A 228 6.58 8.73 16.86
N GLN A 229 7.61 8.53 16.03
CA GLN A 229 8.35 9.62 15.39
C GLN A 229 7.61 10.21 14.19
N ALA A 230 6.81 9.42 13.47
CA ALA A 230 6.09 9.87 12.28
C ALA A 230 5.04 10.96 12.57
N PHE A 231 4.58 11.08 13.81
CA PHE A 231 3.55 12.03 14.23
C PHE A 231 4.05 13.18 15.12
N THR A 232 5.36 13.41 15.19
CA THR A 232 5.94 14.46 16.06
C THR A 232 5.67 15.88 15.57
N GLY A 233 5.31 16.07 14.30
CA GLY A 233 4.98 17.37 13.71
C GLY A 233 3.49 17.70 13.79
N GLU A 234 2.92 17.90 15.00
CA GLU A 234 1.48 18.23 15.12
C GLU A 234 1.04 19.48 14.33
N ASN A 235 1.95 20.42 14.16
CA ASN A 235 1.72 21.66 13.40
C ASN A 235 1.74 21.44 11.88
N SER A 236 2.27 20.30 11.42
CA SER A 236 2.37 19.97 10.00
C SER A 236 1.09 19.28 9.47
N LEU A 237 0.04 19.19 10.29
CA LEU A 237 -1.21 18.56 9.88
C LEU A 237 -1.97 19.45 8.89
N VAL A 238 -2.31 18.85 7.76
CA VAL A 238 -3.23 19.40 6.75
C VAL A 238 -4.48 18.55 6.73
N ILE A 239 -5.65 19.17 6.77
CA ILE A 239 -6.95 18.50 6.65
C ILE A 239 -7.66 19.07 5.43
N ILE A 240 -8.06 18.23 4.51
CA ILE A 240 -8.79 18.63 3.30
C ILE A 240 -10.11 17.86 3.26
N TYR A 241 -11.21 18.58 3.41
CA TYR A 241 -12.52 18.05 3.09
C TYR A 241 -12.82 18.28 1.61
N SER A 242 -13.32 17.27 0.93
CA SER A 242 -13.86 17.36 -0.42
C SER A 242 -15.25 16.74 -0.45
N GLY A 243 -16.22 17.46 -1.01
CA GLY A 243 -17.60 16.98 -1.02
C GLY A 243 -18.50 17.66 -2.04
N PRO A 244 -19.73 17.13 -2.24
CA PRO A 244 -20.68 17.65 -3.21
C PRO A 244 -21.35 18.96 -2.74
N GLU A 245 -21.63 19.84 -3.70
CA GLU A 245 -22.58 20.94 -3.51
C GLU A 245 -24.00 20.43 -3.77
N LYS A 246 -24.62 19.83 -2.74
CA LYS A 246 -25.94 19.20 -2.87
C LYS A 246 -26.85 19.61 -1.73
N GLU A 247 -28.09 19.95 -2.03
CA GLU A 247 -29.10 20.26 -1.03
C GLU A 247 -29.32 19.07 -0.08
N GLY A 248 -29.32 19.34 1.22
CA GLY A 248 -29.50 18.32 2.27
C GLY A 248 -28.20 17.69 2.78
N ILE A 249 -27.04 17.96 2.18
CA ILE A 249 -25.74 17.55 2.71
C ILE A 249 -25.11 18.73 3.46
N ALA A 250 -24.83 18.53 4.74
CA ALA A 250 -24.17 19.54 5.56
C ALA A 250 -22.65 19.52 5.34
N THR A 251 -22.14 20.52 4.62
CA THR A 251 -20.68 20.72 4.47
C THR A 251 -20.09 21.13 5.82
N PRO A 252 -19.07 20.41 6.34
CA PRO A 252 -18.42 20.77 7.59
C PRO A 252 -17.60 22.06 7.43
N THR A 253 -17.47 22.84 8.51
CA THR A 253 -16.54 23.98 8.52
C THR A 253 -15.14 23.53 8.92
N ALA A 254 -14.14 24.38 8.63
CA ALA A 254 -12.75 24.13 9.03
C ALA A 254 -12.62 23.98 10.55
N GLU A 255 -13.32 24.82 11.31
CA GLU A 255 -13.36 24.77 12.78
C GLU A 255 -13.95 23.46 13.30
N GLN A 256 -15.02 22.96 12.66
CA GLN A 256 -15.63 21.70 13.04
C GLN A 256 -14.70 20.50 12.82
N LEU A 257 -13.95 20.49 11.71
CA LEU A 257 -12.98 19.43 11.42
C LEU A 257 -11.83 19.44 12.43
N LEU A 258 -11.27 20.61 12.74
CA LEU A 258 -10.24 20.77 13.78
C LEU A 258 -10.77 20.37 15.16
N GLN A 259 -12.00 20.76 15.50
CA GLN A 259 -12.62 20.43 16.78
C GLN A 259 -12.75 18.92 16.95
N VAL A 260 -13.13 18.18 15.90
CA VAL A 260 -13.19 16.71 15.95
C VAL A 260 -11.81 16.12 16.30
N VAL A 261 -10.74 16.59 15.68
CA VAL A 261 -9.38 16.10 15.97
C VAL A 261 -8.99 16.39 17.42
N GLU A 262 -9.25 17.63 17.88
CA GLU A 262 -8.94 18.03 19.26
C GLU A 262 -9.78 17.30 20.32
N ASP A 263 -11.04 17.03 20.04
CA ASP A 263 -11.91 16.28 20.95
C ASP A 263 -11.45 14.82 21.07
N VAL A 264 -11.07 14.20 19.94
CA VAL A 264 -10.55 12.83 19.94
C VAL A 264 -9.22 12.75 20.70
N LYS A 265 -8.31 13.71 20.51
CA LYS A 265 -7.04 13.78 21.26
C LYS A 265 -7.27 13.86 22.79
N LYS A 266 -8.38 14.43 23.23
CA LYS A 266 -8.71 14.57 24.67
C LYS A 266 -9.59 13.44 25.20
N SER A 267 -10.16 12.62 24.31
CA SER A 267 -11.08 11.54 24.72
C SER A 267 -10.33 10.34 25.30
N GLU A 268 -11.01 9.57 26.11
CA GLU A 268 -10.57 8.22 26.47
C GLU A 268 -10.82 7.30 25.29
N ILE A 269 -9.77 6.56 24.88
CA ILE A 269 -9.82 5.59 23.81
C ILE A 269 -9.34 4.26 24.37
N GLU A 270 -10.14 3.22 24.20
CA GLU A 270 -9.76 1.88 24.61
C GLU A 270 -8.65 1.33 23.72
N ALA A 271 -7.72 0.58 24.31
CA ALA A 271 -6.71 -0.16 23.57
C ALA A 271 -7.39 -1.14 22.58
N PRO A 272 -6.73 -1.48 21.45
CA PRO A 272 -7.22 -2.54 20.59
C PRO A 272 -7.48 -3.81 21.41
N ALA A 273 -8.59 -4.50 21.15
CA ALA A 273 -8.86 -5.78 21.80
C ALA A 273 -7.71 -6.75 21.48
N GLU A 274 -7.18 -7.45 22.50
CA GLU A 274 -6.23 -8.53 22.23
C GLU A 274 -6.90 -9.54 21.29
N GLU A 275 -6.38 -9.64 20.09
CA GLU A 275 -6.81 -10.70 19.20
C GLU A 275 -6.39 -12.04 19.80
N LYS A 276 -7.35 -12.84 20.16
CA LYS A 276 -7.09 -14.25 20.41
C LYS A 276 -6.51 -14.85 19.13
N ALA A 277 -5.37 -15.50 19.25
CA ALA A 277 -4.81 -16.25 18.13
C ALA A 277 -5.94 -17.03 17.45
N SER A 278 -6.18 -16.75 16.16
CA SER A 278 -7.25 -17.42 15.44
C SER A 278 -6.99 -18.92 15.52
N GLU A 279 -7.90 -19.65 16.14
CA GLU A 279 -7.83 -21.10 16.06
C GLU A 279 -7.84 -21.49 14.58
N PRO A 280 -6.96 -22.41 14.14
CA PRO A 280 -6.99 -22.85 12.75
C PRO A 280 -8.40 -23.33 12.41
N LEU A 281 -8.92 -22.98 11.25
CA LEU A 281 -10.27 -23.29 10.77
C LEU A 281 -10.59 -24.77 10.93
N MET A 282 -9.58 -25.62 10.87
CA MET A 282 -9.64 -27.05 11.21
C MET A 282 -8.23 -27.56 11.57
N ASP A 283 -8.15 -28.61 12.32
CA ASP A 283 -6.90 -29.30 12.61
C ASP A 283 -6.37 -29.97 11.32
N PRO A 284 -5.19 -29.56 10.81
CA PRO A 284 -4.59 -30.19 9.62
C PRO A 284 -4.38 -31.68 9.75
N SER A 285 -4.19 -32.19 10.97
CA SER A 285 -4.05 -33.64 11.25
C SER A 285 -5.33 -34.40 11.02
N SER A 286 -6.49 -33.75 11.04
CA SER A 286 -7.80 -34.33 10.75
C SER A 286 -8.08 -34.49 9.25
N LEU A 287 -7.25 -33.87 8.39
CA LEU A 287 -7.41 -33.94 6.94
C LEU A 287 -6.93 -35.28 6.40
N VAL A 288 -7.85 -36.18 6.21
CA VAL A 288 -7.56 -37.48 5.55
C VAL A 288 -7.67 -37.31 4.04
N GLY A 289 -6.56 -37.49 3.34
CA GLY A 289 -6.54 -37.45 1.88
C GLY A 289 -7.50 -38.47 1.25
N ALA A 290 -8.33 -38.00 0.32
CA ALA A 290 -9.25 -38.90 -0.40
C ALA A 290 -8.51 -39.64 -1.52
N LYS A 291 -8.77 -40.94 -1.66
CA LYS A 291 -8.16 -41.82 -2.70
C LYS A 291 -8.90 -41.61 -4.03
N VAL A 292 -8.19 -41.72 -5.15
CA VAL A 292 -8.79 -41.74 -6.49
C VAL A 292 -9.59 -43.03 -6.65
N LYS A 293 -10.89 -42.87 -6.86
CA LYS A 293 -11.84 -43.99 -7.08
C LYS A 293 -12.03 -44.32 -8.56
N LYS A 294 -12.00 -43.30 -9.41
CA LYS A 294 -12.22 -43.43 -10.85
C LYS A 294 -11.37 -42.47 -11.61
N THR A 295 -10.79 -42.90 -12.72
CA THR A 295 -10.07 -42.06 -13.68
C THR A 295 -10.77 -42.14 -15.03
N LYS A 296 -10.97 -40.99 -15.68
CA LYS A 296 -11.57 -40.88 -17.00
C LYS A 296 -10.80 -39.85 -17.81
N THR A 297 -10.57 -40.11 -19.09
CA THR A 297 -10.07 -39.12 -20.03
C THR A 297 -11.27 -38.34 -20.62
N THR A 298 -11.18 -37.00 -20.61
CA THR A 298 -12.22 -36.14 -21.17
C THR A 298 -12.04 -35.94 -22.68
N LEU A 299 -13.04 -35.31 -23.32
CA LEU A 299 -13.03 -35.03 -24.75
C LEU A 299 -11.83 -34.20 -25.23
N TYR A 300 -11.26 -33.38 -24.34
CA TYR A 300 -10.10 -32.47 -24.63
C TYR A 300 -8.77 -33.05 -24.16
N GLY A 301 -8.71 -34.36 -23.82
CA GLY A 301 -7.48 -34.99 -23.36
C GLY A 301 -7.15 -34.71 -21.88
N ALA A 302 -8.00 -33.97 -21.14
CA ALA A 302 -7.82 -33.81 -19.71
C ALA A 302 -8.13 -35.12 -18.94
N THR A 303 -7.44 -35.34 -17.85
CA THR A 303 -7.68 -36.42 -16.92
C THR A 303 -8.66 -36.01 -15.84
N GLU A 304 -9.82 -36.64 -15.75
CA GLU A 304 -10.80 -36.45 -14.68
C GLU A 304 -10.62 -37.57 -13.63
N TRP A 305 -10.38 -37.19 -12.38
CA TRP A 305 -10.41 -38.10 -11.25
C TRP A 305 -11.68 -37.89 -10.42
N THR A 306 -12.31 -38.97 -10.02
CA THR A 306 -13.35 -38.93 -9.00
C THR A 306 -12.75 -39.48 -7.71
N LEU A 307 -12.69 -38.66 -6.67
CA LEU A 307 -12.14 -39.05 -5.39
C LEU A 307 -13.15 -39.81 -4.54
N SER A 308 -12.67 -40.48 -3.49
CA SER A 308 -13.51 -41.35 -2.60
C SER A 308 -14.57 -40.54 -1.84
N ASN A 309 -14.39 -39.26 -1.64
CA ASN A 309 -15.33 -38.31 -1.03
C ASN A 309 -16.29 -37.64 -2.04
N GLY A 310 -16.26 -38.07 -3.33
CA GLY A 310 -17.13 -37.54 -4.37
C GLY A 310 -16.59 -36.29 -5.10
N VAL A 311 -15.47 -35.71 -4.67
CA VAL A 311 -14.84 -34.56 -5.35
C VAL A 311 -14.34 -35.01 -6.73
N LYS A 312 -14.58 -34.17 -7.75
CA LYS A 312 -14.02 -34.34 -9.09
C LYS A 312 -12.84 -33.40 -9.28
N VAL A 313 -11.74 -33.95 -9.78
CA VAL A 313 -10.52 -33.17 -10.11
C VAL A 313 -10.27 -33.38 -11.61
N VAL A 314 -10.15 -32.28 -12.35
CA VAL A 314 -9.82 -32.30 -13.79
C VAL A 314 -8.47 -31.66 -14.00
N VAL A 315 -7.54 -32.40 -14.60
CA VAL A 315 -6.17 -31.92 -14.87
C VAL A 315 -5.92 -31.97 -16.38
N LEU A 316 -5.55 -30.85 -16.95
CA LEU A 316 -5.09 -30.75 -18.33
C LEU A 316 -3.68 -30.11 -18.30
N PRO A 317 -2.61 -30.90 -18.46
CA PRO A 317 -1.27 -30.36 -18.66
C PRO A 317 -1.22 -29.54 -19.95
N THR A 318 -0.67 -28.34 -19.90
CA THR A 318 -0.48 -27.49 -21.08
C THR A 318 0.92 -26.85 -21.02
N ASP A 319 1.53 -26.65 -22.17
CA ASP A 319 2.81 -25.96 -22.29
C ASP A 319 2.66 -24.44 -22.41
N SER A 320 1.41 -23.93 -22.36
CA SER A 320 1.10 -22.54 -22.68
C SER A 320 1.21 -21.58 -21.50
N VAL A 321 1.34 -22.05 -20.26
CA VAL A 321 1.55 -21.24 -19.04
C VAL A 321 2.35 -21.99 -18.01
N SER A 322 3.20 -21.28 -17.28
CA SER A 322 4.07 -21.85 -16.23
C SER A 322 3.37 -21.96 -14.85
N TYR A 323 2.05 -21.82 -14.77
CA TYR A 323 1.28 -21.97 -13.52
C TYR A 323 -0.03 -22.72 -13.76
N THR A 324 -0.46 -23.45 -12.73
CA THR A 324 -1.70 -24.23 -12.75
C THR A 324 -2.79 -23.46 -12.01
N HIS A 325 -3.93 -23.21 -12.68
CA HIS A 325 -5.13 -22.69 -12.03
C HIS A 325 -6.03 -23.84 -11.60
N LEU A 326 -6.35 -23.91 -10.30
CA LEU A 326 -7.38 -24.80 -9.79
C LEU A 326 -8.68 -24.00 -9.67
N THR A 327 -9.67 -24.31 -10.51
CA THR A 327 -11.02 -23.77 -10.38
C THR A 327 -11.92 -24.82 -9.72
N LEU A 328 -12.50 -24.46 -8.58
CA LEU A 328 -13.56 -25.24 -7.96
C LEU A 328 -14.90 -24.86 -8.59
N PRO A 329 -15.75 -25.82 -8.98
CA PRO A 329 -17.09 -25.48 -9.46
C PRO A 329 -17.89 -24.91 -8.28
N THR A 330 -18.25 -23.63 -8.37
CA THR A 330 -19.26 -23.03 -7.52
C THR A 330 -20.65 -23.46 -7.98
N LYS A 331 -21.43 -24.07 -7.05
CA LYS A 331 -22.87 -24.27 -7.27
C LYS A 331 -23.62 -22.99 -6.99
#